data_ea4623cb41f594204c57a7c55dcd3197
#
_entry.id   ea4623cb41f594204c57a7c55dcd3197
#
_cell.length_a   1.000
_cell.length_b   1.000
_cell.length_c   1.000
_cell.angle_alpha   90.00
_cell.angle_beta   90.00
_cell.angle_gamma   90.00
#
_symmetry.space_group_name_H-M   'P 1'
#
loop_
_entity.id
_entity.type
_entity.pdbx_description
1 polymer ?
#
loop_
_entity_poly.entity_id
_entity_poly.type
_entity_poly.pdbx_seq_one_letter_code
_entity_poly.pdbx_strand_id
1 'polypeptide(L)'
;FQVDLWSARGPLPRTMADVAERTKDVQYSSRTRFVTDTLQREQRYRNVLRHVLEQVPEEQRKTAPWCIEAEAMSSGKKYNIQHLIYQQKAYEHHYKDYQFGLSTMRDHWSAGLDDIRKTLAVKDGLALPVNDAGFVTHDIHRRR
;
A
#
# COMPACT_ATOMS: atom_id res chain seq x y z
N PHE A 1 0.61 3.46 -6.96
CA PHE A 1 -0.74 2.90 -6.74
C PHE A 1 -0.63 1.44 -6.40
N GLN A 2 -1.37 1.00 -5.39
CA GLN A 2 -1.48 -0.40 -4.97
C GLN A 2 -2.95 -0.82 -5.07
N VAL A 3 -3.21 -1.79 -5.95
CA VAL A 3 -4.58 -2.28 -6.20
C VAL A 3 -4.78 -3.59 -5.46
N ASP A 4 -5.89 -3.72 -4.75
CA ASP A 4 -6.25 -4.91 -4.01
C ASP A 4 -7.74 -5.26 -4.25
N LEU A 5 -8.01 -6.52 -4.55
CA LEU A 5 -9.36 -7.05 -4.71
C LEU A 5 -10.03 -7.37 -3.37
N TRP A 6 -9.23 -7.54 -2.29
CA TRP A 6 -9.68 -8.04 -1.00
C TRP A 6 -9.58 -6.97 0.08
N SER A 7 -10.69 -6.70 0.76
CA SER A 7 -10.74 -5.73 1.85
C SER A 7 -10.49 -6.40 3.20
N ALA A 8 -9.58 -5.83 4.00
CA ALA A 8 -9.40 -6.26 5.40
C ALA A 8 -10.66 -6.01 6.26
N ARG A 9 -11.51 -5.08 5.85
CA ARG A 9 -12.74 -4.73 6.54
C ARG A 9 -13.92 -5.44 5.89
N GLY A 10 -14.86 -5.90 6.70
CA GLY A 10 -16.09 -6.54 6.23
C GLY A 10 -17.01 -6.81 7.40
N PRO A 11 -18.29 -7.16 7.12
CA PRO A 11 -19.25 -7.51 8.14
C PRO A 11 -18.86 -8.81 8.86
N LEU A 12 -19.49 -9.04 10.00
CA LEU A 12 -19.41 -10.35 10.66
C LEU A 12 -20.12 -11.41 9.81
N PRO A 13 -19.47 -12.56 9.54
CA PRO A 13 -20.09 -13.65 8.81
C PRO A 13 -21.32 -14.20 9.54
N ARG A 14 -22.40 -14.46 8.81
CA ARG A 14 -23.64 -15.02 9.33
C ARG A 14 -23.96 -16.39 8.74
N THR A 15 -23.36 -16.71 7.60
CA THR A 15 -23.52 -17.98 6.90
C THR A 15 -22.15 -18.60 6.62
N MET A 16 -22.13 -19.88 6.25
CA MET A 16 -20.89 -20.56 5.85
C MET A 16 -20.28 -19.95 4.57
N ALA A 17 -21.12 -19.43 3.68
CA ALA A 17 -20.67 -18.71 2.50
C ALA A 17 -19.94 -17.42 2.89
N ASP A 18 -20.47 -16.66 3.83
CA ASP A 18 -19.84 -15.43 4.35
C ASP A 18 -18.51 -15.76 5.06
N VAL A 19 -18.43 -16.91 5.75
CA VAL A 19 -17.18 -17.38 6.39
C VAL A 19 -16.11 -17.66 5.31
N ALA A 20 -16.47 -18.38 4.24
CA ALA A 20 -15.55 -18.69 3.16
C ALA A 20 -15.03 -17.41 2.48
N GLU A 21 -15.90 -16.44 2.27
CA GLU A 21 -15.56 -15.14 1.73
C GLU A 21 -14.64 -14.34 2.67
N ARG A 22 -15.02 -14.24 3.94
CA ARG A 22 -14.24 -13.51 4.93
C ARG A 22 -12.85 -14.11 5.15
N THR A 23 -12.73 -15.43 5.02
CA THR A 23 -11.45 -16.13 5.07
C THR A 23 -10.52 -15.64 3.96
N LYS A 24 -11.01 -15.53 2.72
CA LYS A 24 -10.24 -14.97 1.60
C LYS A 24 -9.88 -13.49 1.83
N ASP A 25 -10.83 -12.69 2.27
CA ASP A 25 -10.59 -11.27 2.58
C ASP A 25 -9.42 -11.11 3.57
N VAL A 26 -9.44 -11.85 4.67
CA VAL A 26 -8.39 -11.80 5.69
C VAL A 26 -7.06 -12.34 5.16
N GLN A 27 -7.09 -13.46 4.47
CA GLN A 27 -5.90 -14.12 3.94
C GLN A 27 -5.15 -13.24 2.92
N TYR A 28 -5.86 -12.63 1.99
CA TYR A 28 -5.23 -11.87 0.90
C TYR A 28 -4.93 -10.42 1.29
N SER A 29 -5.83 -9.75 2.00
CA SER A 29 -5.59 -8.38 2.44
C SER A 29 -4.45 -8.24 3.45
N SER A 30 -4.14 -9.31 4.21
CA SER A 30 -3.01 -9.33 5.14
C SER A 30 -1.67 -9.22 4.41
N ARG A 31 -1.54 -9.81 3.22
CA ARG A 31 -0.32 -9.73 2.39
C ARG A 31 -0.05 -8.30 1.94
N THR A 32 -1.06 -7.58 1.49
CA THR A 32 -0.95 -6.19 1.07
C THR A 32 -0.42 -5.32 2.21
N ARG A 33 -0.97 -5.46 3.42
CA ARG A 33 -0.48 -4.73 4.60
C ARG A 33 0.94 -5.10 4.96
N PHE A 34 1.25 -6.38 4.97
CA PHE A 34 2.60 -6.86 5.29
C PHE A 34 3.66 -6.25 4.36
N VAL A 35 3.38 -6.22 3.05
CA VAL A 35 4.27 -5.61 2.06
C VAL A 35 4.43 -4.12 2.32
N THR A 36 3.33 -3.40 2.54
CA THR A 36 3.36 -1.95 2.80
C THR A 36 4.11 -1.62 4.08
N ASP A 37 3.86 -2.34 5.17
CA ASP A 37 4.53 -2.14 6.46
C ASP A 37 6.04 -2.48 6.36
N THR A 38 6.39 -3.49 5.57
CA THR A 38 7.80 -3.84 5.32
C THR A 38 8.51 -2.76 4.54
N LEU A 39 7.92 -2.25 3.46
CA LEU A 39 8.47 -1.13 2.68
C LEU A 39 8.62 0.14 3.53
N GLN A 40 7.64 0.45 4.37
CA GLN A 40 7.71 1.60 5.28
C GLN A 40 8.88 1.47 6.27
N ARG A 41 9.03 0.29 6.86
CA ARG A 41 10.12 0.00 7.81
C ARG A 41 11.48 0.07 7.13
N GLU A 42 11.61 -0.51 5.94
CA GLU A 42 12.83 -0.47 5.14
C GLU A 42 13.19 0.98 4.78
N GLN A 43 12.23 1.78 4.33
CA GLN A 43 12.48 3.19 4.00
C GLN A 43 12.89 3.99 5.24
N ARG A 44 12.31 3.70 6.40
CA ARG A 44 12.74 4.31 7.66
C ARG A 44 14.20 3.99 7.99
N TYR A 45 14.62 2.73 7.82
CA TYR A 45 16.01 2.34 8.05
C TYR A 45 16.97 3.05 7.09
N ARG A 46 16.61 3.14 5.82
CA ARG A 46 17.39 3.86 4.80
C ARG A 46 17.53 5.34 5.12
N ASN A 47 16.47 5.98 5.58
CA ASN A 47 16.52 7.38 6.01
C ASN A 47 17.41 7.57 7.25
N VAL A 48 17.26 6.72 8.26
CA VAL A 48 18.10 6.78 9.48
C VAL A 48 19.56 6.59 9.10
N LEU A 49 19.87 5.62 8.24
CA LEU A 49 21.23 5.37 7.77
C LEU A 49 21.80 6.60 7.05
N ARG A 50 21.03 7.27 6.21
CA ARG A 50 21.43 8.52 5.56
C ARG A 50 21.79 9.60 6.59
N HIS A 51 20.95 9.81 7.59
CA HIS A 51 21.21 10.81 8.65
C HIS A 51 22.46 10.47 9.49
N VAL A 52 22.66 9.19 9.76
CA VAL A 52 23.88 8.74 10.46
C VAL A 52 25.12 9.02 9.62
N LEU A 53 25.08 8.72 8.31
CA LEU A 53 26.20 9.00 7.41
C LEU A 53 26.52 10.51 7.28
N GLU A 54 25.51 11.37 7.40
CA GLU A 54 25.71 12.83 7.40
C GLU A 54 26.55 13.32 8.60
N GLN A 55 26.63 12.53 9.69
CA GLN A 55 27.48 12.82 10.86
C GLN A 55 28.91 12.29 10.70
N VAL A 56 29.20 11.45 9.72
CA VAL A 56 30.53 10.90 9.46
C VAL A 56 31.32 11.88 8.61
N PRO A 57 32.59 12.18 8.96
CA PRO A 57 33.46 13.03 8.14
C PRO A 57 33.54 12.55 6.70
N GLU A 58 33.55 13.49 5.75
CA GLU A 58 33.49 13.21 4.32
C GLU A 58 34.61 12.28 3.83
N GLU A 59 35.82 12.47 4.36
CA GLU A 59 36.96 11.62 4.04
C GLU A 59 36.70 10.15 4.41
N GLN A 60 36.17 9.91 5.60
CA GLN A 60 35.81 8.55 6.03
C GLN A 60 34.65 7.97 5.22
N ARG A 61 33.65 8.79 4.87
CA ARG A 61 32.54 8.33 4.03
C ARG A 61 33.00 7.81 2.68
N LYS A 62 34.03 8.46 2.09
CA LYS A 62 34.54 8.09 0.77
C LYS A 62 35.53 6.94 0.77
N THR A 63 36.20 6.67 1.91
CA THR A 63 37.30 5.71 1.97
C THR A 63 36.96 4.45 2.76
N ALA A 64 36.12 4.55 3.79
CA ALA A 64 35.75 3.41 4.61
C ALA A 64 34.76 2.48 3.89
N PRO A 65 35.07 1.18 3.69
CA PRO A 65 34.20 0.27 2.94
C PRO A 65 32.77 0.21 3.48
N TRP A 66 32.59 0.21 4.80
CA TRP A 66 31.27 0.21 5.43
C TRP A 66 30.46 1.48 5.16
N CYS A 67 31.12 2.63 5.05
CA CYS A 67 30.45 3.87 4.72
C CYS A 67 30.00 3.87 3.26
N ILE A 68 30.81 3.35 2.34
CA ILE A 68 30.47 3.22 0.92
C ILE A 68 29.26 2.30 0.75
N GLU A 69 29.25 1.14 1.42
CA GLU A 69 28.12 0.22 1.41
C GLU A 69 26.87 0.85 2.02
N ALA A 70 27.00 1.50 3.16
CA ALA A 70 25.91 2.20 3.83
C ALA A 70 25.32 3.32 2.96
N GLU A 71 26.15 4.06 2.23
CA GLU A 71 25.67 5.10 1.30
C GLU A 71 24.89 4.52 0.14
N ALA A 72 25.32 3.40 -0.42
CA ALA A 72 24.57 2.66 -1.44
C ALA A 72 23.21 2.14 -0.96
N MET A 73 23.12 1.77 0.31
CA MET A 73 21.88 1.31 0.97
C MET A 73 21.00 2.46 1.43
N SER A 74 21.56 3.64 1.70
CA SER A 74 20.81 4.80 2.18
C SER A 74 19.91 5.38 1.10
N SER A 75 18.82 6.01 1.51
CA SER A 75 17.89 6.63 0.56
C SER A 75 17.07 7.73 1.21
N GLY A 76 17.10 8.92 0.61
CA GLY A 76 16.18 10.02 0.93
C GLY A 76 14.90 10.02 0.09
N LYS A 77 14.60 8.93 -0.62
CA LYS A 77 13.39 8.83 -1.45
C LYS A 77 12.13 8.94 -0.58
N LYS A 78 11.10 9.50 -1.17
CA LYS A 78 9.79 9.64 -0.55
C LYS A 78 8.77 8.79 -1.31
N TYR A 79 7.90 8.13 -0.56
CA TYR A 79 6.87 7.25 -1.11
C TYR A 79 5.50 7.72 -0.67
N ASN A 80 4.62 7.89 -1.64
CA ASN A 80 3.20 8.12 -1.43
C ASN A 80 2.44 6.97 -2.09
N ILE A 81 1.86 6.09 -1.29
CA ILE A 81 1.13 4.91 -1.77
C ILE A 81 -0.37 5.18 -1.70
N GLN A 82 -1.02 5.12 -2.85
CA GLN A 82 -2.47 5.19 -2.97
C GLN A 82 -3.04 3.78 -3.04
N HIS A 83 -3.82 3.39 -2.03
CA HIS A 83 -4.51 2.11 -2.01
C HIS A 83 -5.83 2.24 -2.75
N LEU A 84 -6.01 1.40 -3.76
CA LEU A 84 -7.26 1.19 -4.48
C LEU A 84 -7.80 -0.18 -4.08
N ILE A 85 -8.58 -0.21 -3.00
CA ILE A 85 -9.11 -1.46 -2.45
C ILE A 85 -10.55 -1.61 -2.92
N TYR A 86 -10.80 -2.65 -3.72
CA TYR A 86 -12.12 -2.91 -4.25
C TYR A 86 -13.16 -3.04 -3.13
N GLN A 87 -14.27 -2.32 -3.28
CA GLN A 87 -15.40 -2.40 -2.36
C GLN A 87 -16.43 -3.37 -2.93
N GLN A 88 -16.55 -4.50 -2.27
CA GLN A 88 -17.45 -5.57 -2.67
C GLN A 88 -18.90 -5.12 -2.75
N LYS A 89 -19.62 -5.60 -3.78
CA LYS A 89 -21.04 -5.40 -3.96
C LYS A 89 -21.84 -6.54 -3.32
N ALA A 90 -23.06 -6.25 -2.91
CA ALA A 90 -23.92 -7.17 -2.14
C ALA A 90 -24.24 -8.50 -2.86
N TYR A 91 -24.11 -8.56 -4.19
CA TYR A 91 -24.35 -9.77 -4.99
C TYR A 91 -23.09 -10.61 -5.24
N GLU A 92 -21.91 -10.11 -4.86
CA GLU A 92 -20.65 -10.82 -5.04
C GLU A 92 -20.38 -11.72 -3.84
N HIS A 93 -19.80 -12.87 -4.11
CA HIS A 93 -19.44 -13.87 -3.13
C HIS A 93 -17.93 -14.19 -3.23
N HIS A 94 -17.51 -15.23 -2.54
CA HIS A 94 -16.11 -15.68 -2.47
C HIS A 94 -15.49 -16.08 -3.83
N TYR A 95 -16.22 -15.99 -4.96
CA TYR A 95 -15.71 -16.31 -6.31
C TYR A 95 -15.24 -15.08 -7.09
N LYS A 96 -15.24 -13.87 -6.51
CA LYS A 96 -14.92 -12.63 -7.25
C LYS A 96 -13.57 -12.63 -7.94
N ASP A 97 -12.63 -13.45 -7.48
CA ASP A 97 -11.29 -13.62 -8.04
C ASP A 97 -11.24 -14.50 -9.31
N TYR A 98 -12.31 -15.22 -9.63
CA TYR A 98 -12.43 -16.05 -10.84
C TYR A 98 -13.77 -15.93 -11.57
N GLN A 99 -14.52 -14.88 -11.29
CA GLN A 99 -15.70 -14.52 -12.07
C GLN A 99 -15.31 -13.65 -13.28
N PHE A 100 -15.08 -14.31 -14.40
CA PHE A 100 -14.69 -13.62 -15.65
C PHE A 100 -15.86 -13.32 -16.58
N GLY A 101 -17.09 -13.30 -16.08
CA GLY A 101 -18.27 -12.91 -16.84
C GLY A 101 -18.20 -11.43 -17.29
N LEU A 102 -18.74 -11.14 -18.47
CA LEU A 102 -18.70 -9.80 -19.06
C LEU A 102 -19.31 -8.72 -18.15
N SER A 103 -20.40 -9.03 -17.46
CA SER A 103 -21.03 -8.10 -16.49
C SER A 103 -20.11 -7.81 -15.32
N THR A 104 -19.54 -8.85 -14.69
CA THR A 104 -18.61 -8.71 -13.57
C THR A 104 -17.37 -7.91 -13.95
N MET A 105 -16.81 -8.19 -15.14
CA MET A 105 -15.65 -7.47 -15.65
C MET A 105 -15.95 -5.98 -15.85
N ARG A 106 -17.12 -5.63 -16.39
CA ARG A 106 -17.56 -4.23 -16.56
C ARG A 106 -17.77 -3.54 -15.21
N ASP A 107 -18.33 -4.24 -14.24
CA ASP A 107 -18.57 -3.72 -12.90
C ASP A 107 -17.25 -3.46 -12.15
N HIS A 108 -16.29 -4.38 -12.23
CA HIS A 108 -14.96 -4.20 -11.64
C HIS A 108 -14.22 -3.05 -12.32
N TRP A 109 -14.27 -2.96 -13.65
CA TRP A 109 -13.68 -1.85 -14.40
C TRP A 109 -14.27 -0.50 -13.99
N SER A 110 -15.60 -0.39 -13.93
CA SER A 110 -16.28 0.84 -13.52
C SER A 110 -15.92 1.23 -12.08
N ALA A 111 -15.91 0.27 -11.15
CA ALA A 111 -15.53 0.52 -9.77
C ALA A 111 -14.09 1.02 -9.66
N GLY A 112 -13.14 0.39 -10.32
CA GLY A 112 -11.74 0.83 -10.34
C GLY A 112 -11.56 2.21 -10.95
N LEU A 113 -12.30 2.52 -12.04
CA LEU A 113 -12.28 3.84 -12.66
C LEU A 113 -12.83 4.93 -11.73
N ASP A 114 -13.90 4.64 -11.02
CA ASP A 114 -14.48 5.57 -10.05
C ASP A 114 -13.55 5.81 -8.86
N ASP A 115 -12.89 4.76 -8.37
CA ASP A 115 -11.94 4.85 -7.26
C ASP A 115 -10.70 5.66 -7.64
N ILE A 116 -10.14 5.45 -8.84
CA ILE A 116 -9.00 6.27 -9.28
C ILE A 116 -9.41 7.73 -9.49
N ARG A 117 -10.58 8.01 -10.05
CA ARG A 117 -11.10 9.38 -10.21
C ARG A 117 -11.25 10.08 -8.85
N LYS A 118 -11.83 9.42 -7.86
CA LYS A 118 -11.96 9.94 -6.50
C LYS A 118 -10.59 10.18 -5.86
N THR A 119 -9.65 9.27 -6.05
CA THR A 119 -8.28 9.42 -5.53
C THR A 119 -7.59 10.63 -6.13
N LEU A 120 -7.66 10.80 -7.45
CA LEU A 120 -7.04 11.93 -8.15
C LEU A 120 -7.71 13.28 -7.83
N ALA A 121 -8.98 13.28 -7.46
CA ALA A 121 -9.68 14.49 -7.04
C ALA A 121 -9.16 15.03 -5.68
N VAL A 122 -8.51 14.20 -4.87
CA VAL A 122 -7.96 14.61 -3.58
C VAL A 122 -6.49 14.99 -3.72
N LYS A 123 -6.24 16.22 -4.17
CA LYS A 123 -4.90 16.73 -4.50
C LYS A 123 -3.90 16.61 -3.33
N ASP A 124 -4.33 16.90 -2.10
CA ASP A 124 -3.46 16.82 -0.91
C ASP A 124 -2.99 15.37 -0.64
N GLY A 125 -3.78 14.38 -1.01
CA GLY A 125 -3.40 12.97 -0.91
C GLY A 125 -2.32 12.55 -1.92
N LEU A 126 -2.09 13.32 -2.97
CA LEU A 126 -1.08 13.04 -4.00
C LEU A 126 0.27 13.71 -3.68
N ALA A 127 0.31 14.63 -2.72
CA ALA A 127 1.54 15.29 -2.33
C ALA A 127 2.55 14.30 -1.71
N LEU A 128 3.82 14.54 -1.94
CA LEU A 128 4.87 13.76 -1.29
C LEU A 128 4.85 14.01 0.23
N PRO A 129 5.12 12.99 1.05
CA PRO A 129 5.12 13.14 2.49
C PRO A 129 6.21 14.13 2.94
N VAL A 130 5.84 14.99 3.88
CA VAL A 130 6.76 15.94 4.53
C VAL A 130 7.36 15.39 5.82
N ASN A 131 6.87 14.22 6.29
CA ASN A 131 7.37 13.58 7.50
C ASN A 131 8.77 12.98 7.31
N ASP A 132 9.51 12.81 8.39
CA ASP A 132 10.86 12.27 8.39
C ASP A 132 10.93 10.79 7.95
N ALA A 133 9.82 10.06 8.05
CA ALA A 133 9.77 8.69 7.57
C ALA A 133 9.83 8.60 6.03
N GLY A 134 9.47 9.68 5.34
CA GLY A 134 9.44 9.70 3.87
C GLY A 134 8.44 8.71 3.26
N PHE A 135 7.40 8.34 4.02
CA PHE A 135 6.44 7.32 3.61
C PHE A 135 5.04 7.67 4.11
N VAL A 136 4.05 7.57 3.23
CA VAL A 136 2.64 7.75 3.56
C VAL A 136 1.77 6.80 2.73
N THR A 137 0.68 6.36 3.31
CA THR A 137 -0.34 5.56 2.62
C THR A 137 -1.69 6.27 2.70
N HIS A 138 -2.42 6.25 1.61
CA HIS A 138 -3.76 6.80 1.52
C HIS A 138 -4.74 5.73 1.04
N ASP A 139 -5.93 5.74 1.60
CA ASP A 139 -7.05 4.90 1.21
C ASP A 139 -8.30 5.79 1.22
N ILE A 140 -8.89 6.01 0.05
CA ILE A 140 -10.05 6.89 -0.10
C ILE A 140 -11.28 6.39 0.67
N HIS A 141 -11.38 5.07 0.88
CA HIS A 141 -12.49 4.46 1.63
C HIS A 141 -12.32 4.56 3.15
N ARG A 142 -11.15 5.01 3.63
CA ARG A 142 -10.86 5.24 5.06
C ARG A 142 -11.04 6.67 5.50
N ARG A 143 -11.23 7.59 4.56
CA ARG A 143 -11.48 9.00 4.89
C ARG A 143 -12.92 9.13 5.39
N ARG A 144 -13.07 9.31 6.69
CA ARG A 144 -14.28 9.78 7.36
C ARG A 144 -14.04 11.20 7.83
#